data_3eb4968a4e062489c7d05338690d1c0f
#
_entry.id   3eb4968a4e062489c7d05338690d1c0f
#
_cell.length_a   1.000
_cell.length_b   1.000
_cell.length_c   1.000
_cell.angle_alpha   90.00
_cell.angle_beta   90.00
_cell.angle_gamma   90.00
#
_symmetry.space_group_name_H-M   'P 1'
#
loop_
_entity.id
_entity.type
_entity.pdbx_description
1 polymer ?
#
loop_
_entity_poly.entity_id
_entity_poly.type
_entity_poly.pdbx_seq_one_letter_code
_entity_poly.pdbx_strand_id
1 'polypeptide(L)'
;MTAPAAQPSVARRLARGGVACVALFPKVDAALKTNGCEEAWNPDNLVCRATRAIKAAVPEIGVMHDVALDPYNALGHDGLVKGGRIVNDETVEKLVLQALAQANAGADVLGTSDMMDGRIRAIREGLEAKGHEDVLILSYAAKYASGFYGPF
;
A
#
# COMPACT_ATOMS: atom_id res chain seq x y z
N MET A 1 1.35 -14.33 -14.81
CA MET A 1 0.40 -13.58 -13.98
C MET A 1 -0.39 -14.58 -13.14
N THR A 2 0.13 -14.93 -11.97
CA THR A 2 -0.56 -15.83 -11.04
C THR A 2 -1.72 -15.08 -10.39
N ALA A 3 -2.88 -15.65 -10.54
CA ALA A 3 -4.16 -15.07 -10.21
C ALA A 3 -4.35 -14.76 -8.70
N PRO A 4 -5.20 -13.80 -8.37
CA PRO A 4 -5.68 -13.57 -7.01
C PRO A 4 -6.55 -14.71 -6.43
N ALA A 5 -6.64 -15.86 -7.11
CA ALA A 5 -7.53 -16.95 -6.74
C ALA A 5 -7.21 -17.63 -5.40
N ALA A 6 -5.97 -17.58 -4.92
CA ALA A 6 -5.60 -18.15 -3.63
C ALA A 6 -5.93 -17.23 -2.44
N GLN A 7 -5.98 -15.92 -2.65
CA GLN A 7 -6.19 -14.92 -1.59
C GLN A 7 -7.53 -15.08 -0.86
N PRO A 8 -8.69 -15.23 -1.54
CA PRO A 8 -9.97 -15.42 -0.86
C PRO A 8 -10.04 -16.68 0.00
N SER A 9 -9.40 -17.78 -0.41
CA SER A 9 -9.40 -19.02 0.38
C SER A 9 -8.58 -18.89 1.66
N VAL A 10 -7.45 -18.20 1.59
CA VAL A 10 -6.62 -17.89 2.76
C VAL A 10 -7.37 -16.95 3.69
N ALA A 11 -7.96 -15.87 3.16
CA ALA A 11 -8.74 -14.91 3.96
C ALA A 11 -9.89 -15.59 4.72
N ARG A 12 -10.66 -16.50 4.08
CA ARG A 12 -11.73 -17.28 4.75
C ARG A 12 -11.17 -18.13 5.90
N ARG A 13 -10.04 -18.77 5.72
CA ARG A 13 -9.41 -19.58 6.78
C ARG A 13 -8.97 -18.72 7.96
N LEU A 14 -8.37 -17.57 7.68
CA LEU A 14 -7.92 -16.61 8.70
C LEU A 14 -9.11 -16.03 9.48
N ALA A 15 -10.16 -15.60 8.78
CA ALA A 15 -11.38 -15.09 9.41
C ALA A 15 -12.03 -16.14 10.33
N ARG A 16 -12.15 -17.41 9.88
CA ARG A 16 -12.63 -18.52 10.72
C ARG A 16 -11.73 -18.77 11.94
N GLY A 17 -10.46 -18.47 11.84
CA GLY A 17 -9.50 -18.54 12.95
C GLY A 17 -9.51 -17.32 13.88
N GLY A 18 -10.42 -16.36 13.68
CA GLY A 18 -10.54 -15.16 14.51
C GLY A 18 -9.60 -14.02 14.13
N VAL A 19 -8.94 -14.08 12.96
CA VAL A 19 -8.11 -12.96 12.47
C VAL A 19 -9.01 -11.84 11.98
N ALA A 20 -8.91 -10.68 12.61
CA ALA A 20 -9.75 -9.52 12.29
C ALA A 20 -9.28 -8.73 11.07
N CYS A 21 -7.97 -8.72 10.79
CA CYS A 21 -7.38 -7.95 9.69
C CYS A 21 -6.18 -8.68 9.08
N VAL A 22 -6.01 -8.55 7.77
CA VAL A 22 -4.85 -9.08 7.03
C VAL A 22 -4.09 -7.95 6.35
N ALA A 23 -2.77 -7.99 6.39
CA ALA A 23 -1.92 -7.03 5.69
C ALA A 23 -1.43 -7.62 4.36
N LEU A 24 -1.52 -6.85 3.29
CA LEU A 24 -1.10 -7.24 1.94
C LEU A 24 0.18 -6.50 1.54
N PHE A 25 1.20 -7.28 1.18
CA PHE A 25 2.45 -6.76 0.63
C PHE A 25 2.64 -7.32 -0.79
N PRO A 26 2.78 -6.47 -1.82
CA PRO A 26 2.90 -6.95 -3.17
C PRO A 26 4.30 -7.43 -3.50
N LYS A 27 4.39 -8.52 -4.24
CA LYS A 27 5.58 -8.81 -5.05
C LYS A 27 5.29 -8.36 -6.47
N VAL A 28 5.75 -7.15 -6.81
CA VAL A 28 5.56 -6.57 -8.14
C VAL A 28 6.53 -7.19 -9.14
N ASP A 29 6.02 -7.51 -10.34
CA ASP A 29 6.86 -7.97 -11.45
C ASP A 29 7.87 -6.88 -11.84
N ALA A 30 9.11 -7.25 -12.06
CA ALA A 30 10.17 -6.32 -12.43
C ALA A 30 9.83 -5.50 -13.70
N ALA A 31 9.07 -6.07 -14.64
CA ALA A 31 8.61 -5.38 -15.85
C ALA A 31 7.62 -4.23 -15.57
N LEU A 32 7.00 -4.20 -14.39
CA LEU A 32 6.06 -3.16 -13.96
C LEU A 32 6.70 -2.10 -13.04
N LYS A 33 7.96 -2.30 -12.68
CA LYS A 33 8.70 -1.34 -11.86
C LYS A 33 9.28 -0.25 -12.75
N THR A 34 9.04 0.99 -12.38
CA THR A 34 9.54 2.16 -13.09
C THR A 34 10.14 3.17 -12.10
N ASN A 35 10.87 4.17 -12.60
CA ASN A 35 11.35 5.25 -11.76
C ASN A 35 10.22 6.18 -11.31
N GLY A 36 9.08 6.19 -12.01
CA GLY A 36 7.89 6.97 -11.68
C GLY A 36 6.91 6.24 -10.78
N CYS A 37 7.06 4.90 -10.62
CA CYS A 37 6.22 4.05 -9.76
C CYS A 37 4.74 4.01 -10.16
N GLU A 38 4.40 4.17 -11.44
CA GLU A 38 3.01 4.34 -11.93
C GLU A 38 2.10 3.17 -11.54
N GLU A 39 2.64 1.96 -11.41
CA GLU A 39 1.87 0.80 -10.99
C GLU A 39 1.35 0.92 -9.54
N ALA A 40 1.95 1.77 -8.69
CA ALA A 40 1.52 1.94 -7.30
C ALA A 40 0.09 2.48 -7.19
N TRP A 41 -0.32 3.36 -8.09
CA TRP A 41 -1.68 3.93 -8.13
C TRP A 41 -2.53 3.44 -9.31
N ASN A 42 -2.08 2.41 -10.01
CA ASN A 42 -2.93 1.71 -10.98
C ASN A 42 -4.10 1.05 -10.23
N PRO A 43 -5.38 1.40 -10.53
CA PRO A 43 -6.53 0.85 -9.83
C PRO A 43 -6.66 -0.67 -10.01
N ASP A 44 -6.02 -1.24 -11.02
CA ASP A 44 -6.01 -2.66 -11.32
C ASP A 44 -4.68 -3.36 -10.99
N ASN A 45 -3.85 -2.73 -10.18
CA ASN A 45 -2.64 -3.37 -9.66
C ASN A 45 -2.95 -4.62 -8.82
N LEU A 46 -1.92 -5.40 -8.53
CA LEU A 46 -2.07 -6.69 -7.85
C LEU A 46 -2.79 -6.59 -6.51
N VAL A 47 -2.43 -5.61 -5.66
CA VAL A 47 -3.04 -5.49 -4.32
C VAL A 47 -4.48 -4.99 -4.39
N CYS A 48 -4.80 -4.06 -5.28
CA CYS A 48 -6.17 -3.58 -5.49
C CYS A 48 -7.10 -4.70 -5.97
N ARG A 49 -6.65 -5.52 -6.93
CA ARG A 49 -7.42 -6.71 -7.37
C ARG A 49 -7.59 -7.74 -6.26
N ALA A 50 -6.52 -8.01 -5.48
CA ALA A 50 -6.57 -8.94 -4.36
C ALA A 50 -7.56 -8.46 -3.29
N THR A 51 -7.54 -7.18 -2.96
CA THR A 51 -8.46 -6.58 -1.99
C THR A 51 -9.92 -6.72 -2.41
N ARG A 52 -10.25 -6.36 -3.65
CA ARG A 52 -11.61 -6.54 -4.18
C ARG A 52 -12.06 -8.01 -4.09
N ALA A 53 -11.17 -8.95 -4.41
CA ALA A 53 -11.48 -10.37 -4.33
C ALA A 53 -11.67 -10.87 -2.88
N ILE A 54 -10.87 -10.36 -1.94
CA ILE A 54 -11.00 -10.68 -0.51
C ILE A 54 -12.31 -10.11 0.03
N LYS A 55 -12.58 -8.82 -0.20
CA LYS A 55 -13.79 -8.14 0.28
C LYS A 55 -15.06 -8.75 -0.30
N ALA A 56 -15.05 -9.20 -1.55
CA ALA A 56 -16.18 -9.92 -2.15
C ALA A 56 -16.41 -11.30 -1.52
N ALA A 57 -15.36 -11.96 -1.02
CA ALA A 57 -15.44 -13.31 -0.46
C ALA A 57 -15.61 -13.34 1.06
N VAL A 58 -15.11 -12.34 1.77
CA VAL A 58 -15.09 -12.21 3.24
C VAL A 58 -15.22 -10.73 3.60
N PRO A 59 -16.41 -10.14 3.49
CA PRO A 59 -16.61 -8.69 3.69
C PRO A 59 -16.19 -8.19 5.07
N GLU A 60 -16.30 -9.04 6.08
CA GLU A 60 -16.05 -8.73 7.48
C GLU A 60 -14.56 -8.65 7.85
N ILE A 61 -13.65 -9.25 7.05
CA ILE A 61 -12.22 -9.18 7.37
C ILE A 61 -11.64 -7.83 6.97
N GLY A 62 -10.92 -7.19 7.87
CA GLY A 62 -10.17 -5.98 7.57
C GLY A 62 -9.04 -6.27 6.59
N VAL A 63 -8.79 -5.34 5.66
CA VAL A 63 -7.66 -5.40 4.75
C VAL A 63 -6.79 -4.18 4.94
N MET A 64 -5.54 -4.41 5.30
CA MET A 64 -4.51 -3.39 5.41
C MET A 64 -3.60 -3.41 4.19
N HIS A 65 -3.27 -2.25 3.68
CA HIS A 65 -2.26 -2.07 2.63
C HIS A 65 -1.04 -1.34 3.15
N ASP A 66 0.10 -1.65 2.57
CA ASP A 66 1.31 -0.85 2.69
C ASP A 66 1.24 0.34 1.72
N VAL A 67 1.52 1.55 2.22
CA VAL A 67 1.64 2.77 1.41
C VAL A 67 3.11 3.15 1.35
N ALA A 68 3.78 2.66 0.31
CA ALA A 68 5.19 2.88 0.03
C ALA A 68 5.47 2.63 -1.46
N LEU A 69 6.48 3.27 -2.02
CA LEU A 69 6.80 3.17 -3.45
C LEU A 69 7.90 2.15 -3.78
N ASP A 70 8.68 1.68 -2.80
CA ASP A 70 9.78 0.74 -3.00
C ASP A 70 9.39 -0.54 -3.77
N PRO A 71 8.20 -1.18 -3.56
CA PRO A 71 7.82 -2.34 -4.34
C PRO A 71 7.62 -2.05 -5.83
N TYR A 72 7.37 -0.80 -6.18
CA TYR A 72 7.05 -0.33 -7.54
C TYR A 72 8.18 0.43 -8.20
N ASN A 73 9.22 0.77 -7.44
CA ASN A 73 10.37 1.54 -7.88
C ASN A 73 11.42 0.64 -8.53
N ALA A 74 11.90 1.01 -9.72
CA ALA A 74 12.95 0.26 -10.42
C ALA A 74 14.31 0.28 -9.67
N LEU A 75 14.54 1.32 -8.86
CA LEU A 75 15.75 1.48 -8.03
C LEU A 75 15.58 0.93 -6.60
N GLY A 76 14.36 0.51 -6.22
CA GLY A 76 14.07 -0.02 -4.90
C GLY A 76 14.05 1.02 -3.78
N HIS A 77 13.92 2.31 -4.09
CA HIS A 77 13.82 3.37 -3.09
C HIS A 77 12.38 3.64 -2.64
N ASP A 78 12.19 4.08 -1.40
CA ASP A 78 10.90 4.49 -0.83
C ASP A 78 10.33 5.76 -1.48
N GLY A 79 11.14 6.54 -2.18
CA GLY A 79 10.75 7.78 -2.82
C GLY A 79 11.25 7.92 -4.25
N LEU A 80 10.69 8.90 -4.96
CA LEU A 80 11.13 9.27 -6.30
C LEU A 80 12.53 9.88 -6.24
N VAL A 81 13.38 9.49 -7.18
CA VAL A 81 14.77 9.97 -7.27
C VAL A 81 14.93 10.91 -8.46
N LYS A 82 15.39 12.14 -8.21
CA LYS A 82 15.76 13.12 -9.22
C LYS A 82 17.16 13.69 -8.94
N GLY A 83 18.03 13.68 -9.93
CA GLY A 83 19.39 14.18 -9.77
C GLY A 83 20.18 13.50 -8.64
N GLY A 84 19.93 12.21 -8.39
CA GLY A 84 20.55 11.43 -7.31
C GLY A 84 20.03 11.74 -5.90
N ARG A 85 18.90 12.46 -5.78
CA ARG A 85 18.28 12.80 -4.49
C ARG A 85 16.83 12.34 -4.47
N ILE A 86 16.36 11.89 -3.32
CA ILE A 86 14.93 11.62 -3.08
C ILE A 86 14.21 12.98 -2.99
N VAL A 87 13.12 13.12 -3.75
CA VAL A 87 12.27 14.32 -3.78
C VAL A 87 11.03 14.09 -2.93
N ASN A 88 10.96 14.75 -1.77
CA ASN A 88 9.92 14.53 -0.76
C ASN A 88 8.53 14.86 -1.30
N ASP A 89 8.30 16.10 -1.71
CA ASP A 89 6.94 16.60 -1.99
C ASP A 89 6.27 15.86 -3.15
N GLU A 90 7.02 15.64 -4.23
CA GLU A 90 6.52 14.85 -5.36
C GLU A 90 6.25 13.39 -4.98
N THR A 91 7.05 12.82 -4.08
CA THR A 91 6.80 11.47 -3.56
C THR A 91 5.51 11.45 -2.75
N VAL A 92 5.28 12.44 -1.88
CA VAL A 92 4.04 12.55 -1.08
C VAL A 92 2.82 12.63 -1.98
N GLU A 93 2.86 13.38 -3.10
CA GLU A 93 1.78 13.40 -4.08
C GLU A 93 1.46 11.99 -4.62
N LYS A 94 2.48 11.18 -4.91
CA LYS A 94 2.28 9.80 -5.40
C LYS A 94 1.76 8.86 -4.31
N LEU A 95 2.20 9.03 -3.08
CA LEU A 95 1.66 8.28 -1.94
C LEU A 95 0.16 8.57 -1.71
N VAL A 96 -0.28 9.81 -1.92
CA VAL A 96 -1.71 10.16 -1.88
C VAL A 96 -2.48 9.43 -2.99
N LEU A 97 -1.95 9.41 -4.22
CA LEU A 97 -2.59 8.68 -5.32
C LEU A 97 -2.66 7.17 -5.03
N GLN A 98 -1.59 6.58 -4.48
CA GLN A 98 -1.56 5.18 -4.07
C GLN A 98 -2.61 4.89 -2.99
N ALA A 99 -2.66 5.72 -1.95
CA ALA A 99 -3.62 5.61 -0.85
C ALA A 99 -5.07 5.65 -1.36
N LEU A 100 -5.37 6.56 -2.28
CA LEU A 100 -6.70 6.66 -2.91
C LEU A 100 -7.04 5.43 -3.76
N ALA A 101 -6.11 4.91 -4.55
CA ALA A 101 -6.33 3.69 -5.32
C ALA A 101 -6.62 2.48 -4.41
N GLN A 102 -5.90 2.36 -3.31
CA GLN A 102 -6.08 1.31 -2.30
C GLN A 102 -7.40 1.45 -1.55
N ALA A 103 -7.77 2.66 -1.12
CA ALA A 103 -9.05 2.94 -0.47
C ALA A 103 -10.24 2.64 -1.40
N ASN A 104 -10.17 3.07 -2.68
CA ASN A 104 -11.17 2.75 -3.69
C ASN A 104 -11.30 1.24 -3.96
N ALA A 105 -10.26 0.47 -3.75
CA ALA A 105 -10.31 -0.99 -3.86
C ALA A 105 -10.95 -1.67 -2.64
N GLY A 106 -11.18 -0.94 -1.54
CA GLY A 106 -11.80 -1.43 -0.31
C GLY A 106 -10.82 -1.73 0.83
N ALA A 107 -9.64 -1.08 0.84
CA ALA A 107 -8.74 -1.14 1.99
C ALA A 107 -9.38 -0.45 3.21
N ASP A 108 -9.29 -1.10 4.37
CA ASP A 108 -9.79 -0.55 5.63
C ASP A 108 -8.69 0.21 6.40
N VAL A 109 -7.43 -0.18 6.20
CA VAL A 109 -6.27 0.40 6.88
C VAL A 109 -5.15 0.66 5.89
N LEU A 110 -4.52 1.81 5.98
CA LEU A 110 -3.35 2.20 5.21
C LEU A 110 -2.15 2.35 6.14
N GLY A 111 -1.16 1.46 6.01
CA GLY A 111 0.08 1.49 6.76
C GLY A 111 1.14 2.25 5.99
N THR A 112 1.51 3.44 6.46
CA THR A 112 2.48 4.29 5.77
C THR A 112 3.90 3.94 6.22
N SER A 113 4.53 3.02 5.50
CA SER A 113 5.87 2.52 5.83
C SER A 113 7.01 3.31 5.19
N ASP A 114 6.70 4.21 4.27
CA ASP A 114 7.65 5.16 3.70
C ASP A 114 8.19 6.15 4.75
N MET A 115 9.15 6.98 4.35
CA MET A 115 9.85 7.91 5.25
C MET A 115 9.71 9.38 4.82
N MET A 116 8.67 9.72 4.03
CA MET A 116 8.48 11.10 3.55
C MET A 116 7.84 11.98 4.63
N ASP A 117 8.32 13.23 4.71
CA ASP A 117 7.77 14.22 5.63
C ASP A 117 6.40 14.71 5.18
N GLY A 118 5.46 14.85 6.13
CA GLY A 118 4.14 15.40 5.89
C GLY A 118 3.12 14.42 5.26
N ARG A 119 3.51 13.20 4.91
CA ARG A 119 2.68 12.21 4.22
C ARG A 119 1.39 11.84 4.95
N ILE A 120 1.42 11.73 6.28
CA ILE A 120 0.24 11.34 7.07
C ILE A 120 -0.88 12.36 6.88
N ARG A 121 -0.55 13.64 7.00
CA ARG A 121 -1.51 14.72 6.79
C ARG A 121 -2.02 14.74 5.35
N ALA A 122 -1.12 14.69 4.36
CA ALA A 122 -1.51 14.74 2.96
C ALA A 122 -2.43 13.58 2.56
N ILE A 123 -2.12 12.35 3.02
CA ILE A 123 -2.95 11.17 2.79
C ILE A 123 -4.31 11.33 3.47
N ARG A 124 -4.37 11.80 4.73
CA ARG A 124 -5.64 12.00 5.43
C ARG A 124 -6.53 13.01 4.71
N GLU A 125 -5.97 14.17 4.36
CA GLU A 125 -6.69 15.21 3.60
C GLU A 125 -7.17 14.69 2.23
N GLY A 126 -6.32 13.91 1.54
CA GLY A 126 -6.69 13.28 0.26
C GLY A 126 -7.84 12.28 0.38
N LEU A 127 -7.82 11.44 1.41
CA LEU A 127 -8.87 10.46 1.68
C LEU A 127 -10.20 11.14 2.01
N GLU A 128 -10.20 12.12 2.90
CA GLU A 128 -11.40 12.88 3.30
C GLU A 128 -12.02 13.62 2.12
N ALA A 129 -11.19 14.26 1.29
CA ALA A 129 -11.66 14.96 0.09
C ALA A 129 -12.34 14.03 -0.94
N LYS A 130 -12.19 12.71 -0.78
CA LYS A 130 -12.80 11.68 -1.64
C LYS A 130 -13.84 10.81 -0.93
N GLY A 131 -14.23 11.16 0.30
CA GLY A 131 -15.27 10.46 1.06
C GLY A 131 -14.79 9.16 1.72
N HIS A 132 -13.49 9.05 2.00
CA HIS A 132 -12.88 7.90 2.68
C HIS A 132 -12.50 8.22 4.14
N GLU A 133 -13.40 8.88 4.89
CA GLU A 133 -13.16 9.29 6.27
C GLU A 133 -12.94 8.09 7.20
N ASP A 134 -13.59 6.96 6.93
CA ASP A 134 -13.52 5.74 7.75
C ASP A 134 -12.25 4.92 7.53
N VAL A 135 -11.46 5.19 6.47
CA VAL A 135 -10.21 4.48 6.23
C VAL A 135 -9.17 4.89 7.27
N LEU A 136 -8.68 3.92 8.03
CA LEU A 136 -7.69 4.15 9.08
C LEU A 136 -6.29 4.35 8.51
N ILE A 137 -5.49 5.18 9.17
CA ILE A 137 -4.06 5.33 8.84
C ILE A 137 -3.24 4.78 10.01
N LEU A 138 -2.45 3.75 9.76
CA LEU A 138 -1.44 3.24 10.68
C LEU A 138 -0.10 3.91 10.36
N SER A 139 0.24 4.94 11.11
CA SER A 139 1.51 5.64 10.91
C SER A 139 2.68 4.84 11.45
N TYR A 140 3.67 4.56 10.63
CA TYR A 140 4.96 4.03 11.06
C TYR A 140 5.82 5.19 11.58
N ALA A 141 5.44 5.74 12.72
CA ALA A 141 6.02 6.96 13.30
C ALA A 141 7.48 6.79 13.72
N ALA A 142 7.92 5.56 13.98
CA ALA A 142 9.30 5.24 14.28
C ALA A 142 9.70 3.89 13.65
N LYS A 143 10.80 3.88 12.95
CA LYS A 143 11.46 2.69 12.41
C LYS A 143 12.82 2.53 13.06
N TYR A 144 13.02 1.44 13.78
CA TYR A 144 14.30 1.17 14.44
C TYR A 144 15.14 0.20 13.60
N ALA A 145 16.43 0.49 13.46
CA ALA A 145 17.36 -0.47 12.89
C ALA A 145 17.45 -1.70 13.77
N SER A 146 17.49 -2.87 13.16
CA SER A 146 17.68 -4.14 13.86
C SER A 146 18.66 -5.03 13.10
N GLY A 147 19.16 -6.10 13.74
CA GLY A 147 20.04 -7.05 13.08
C GLY A 147 19.40 -7.83 11.92
N PHE A 148 18.06 -7.75 11.77
CA PHE A 148 17.30 -8.37 10.68
C PHE A 148 16.85 -7.37 9.62
N TYR A 149 17.09 -6.08 9.84
CA TYR A 149 16.74 -5.03 8.90
C TYR A 149 17.97 -4.62 8.09
N GLY A 150 18.03 -5.06 6.85
CA GLY A 150 19.01 -4.56 5.88
C GLY A 150 18.46 -3.35 5.16
N PRO A 151 19.17 -2.21 5.14
CA PRO A 151 18.77 -1.08 4.29
C PRO A 151 18.77 -1.51 2.82
N PHE A 152 17.83 -0.96 2.05
CA PHE A 152 17.66 -1.22 0.63
C PHE A 152 18.83 -0.71 -0.20
#